data_f44eb9a851f21e665afa3b01303a2137
#
_entry.id   f44eb9a851f21e665afa3b01303a2137
#
_cell.length_a   1.000
_cell.length_b   1.000
_cell.length_c   1.000
_cell.angle_alpha   90.00
_cell.angle_beta   90.00
_cell.angle_gamma   90.00
#
_symmetry.space_group_name_H-M   'P 1'
#
loop_
_entity.id
_entity.type
_entity.pdbx_description
1 polymer ?
#
loop_
_entity_poly.entity_id
_entity_poly.type
_entity_poly.pdbx_seq_one_letter_code
_entity_poly.pdbx_strand_id
1 'polypeptide(L)'
;MDKKQLVRLAQDGSQAAFEELVTKYQSKVFSMAMSFIRNREAADDAAQEVFLKAYLALPKFHLRSEFGTWLYRIAINHIKDVLRKRGRAREVSLDDVRELSIVDENALEKADAERETEARKGLVLSCVQRLPEKYRVILTLRDIQGLPYDEISQVLHMSPGTVDSRLHRARRMLRTKLASHLGQEGGSHEM
;
A
#
# COMPACT_ATOMS: atom_id res chain seq x y z
N MET A 1 4.93 4.30 25.98
CA MET A 1 3.74 5.19 26.07
C MET A 1 2.57 4.52 25.36
N ASP A 2 1.33 4.64 25.90
CA ASP A 2 0.14 4.09 25.24
C ASP A 2 -0.14 4.86 23.94
N LYS A 3 -0.61 4.13 22.91
CA LYS A 3 -0.90 4.73 21.58
C LYS A 3 -1.89 5.89 21.66
N LYS A 4 -2.93 5.79 22.50
CA LYS A 4 -3.93 6.84 22.64
C LYS A 4 -3.37 8.09 23.31
N GLN A 5 -2.47 7.91 24.27
CA GLN A 5 -1.78 9.01 24.92
C GLN A 5 -0.85 9.76 23.95
N LEU A 6 -0.12 8.99 23.12
CA LEU A 6 0.75 9.57 22.08
C LEU A 6 -0.05 10.43 21.09
N VAL A 7 -1.20 9.93 20.65
CA VAL A 7 -2.08 10.67 19.74
C VAL A 7 -2.61 11.95 20.38
N ARG A 8 -3.01 11.92 21.67
CA ARG A 8 -3.46 13.12 22.38
C ARG A 8 -2.35 14.18 22.49
N LEU A 9 -1.15 13.77 22.87
CA LEU A 9 -0.02 14.70 22.93
C LEU A 9 0.27 15.35 21.57
N ALA A 10 0.19 14.56 20.49
CA ALA A 10 0.36 15.10 19.14
C ALA A 10 -0.79 16.06 18.75
N GLN A 11 -2.04 15.80 19.19
CA GLN A 11 -3.18 16.72 19.02
C GLN A 11 -2.99 18.02 19.77
N ASP A 12 -2.37 17.97 20.95
CA ASP A 12 -2.05 19.13 21.80
C ASP A 12 -0.81 19.90 21.30
N GLY A 13 -0.28 19.53 20.11
CA GLY A 13 0.80 20.25 19.44
C GLY A 13 2.21 19.71 19.72
N SER A 14 2.36 18.59 20.41
CA SER A 14 3.67 17.97 20.62
C SER A 14 4.22 17.40 19.30
N GLN A 15 5.20 18.09 18.72
CA GLN A 15 5.90 17.65 17.52
C GLN A 15 6.60 16.29 17.75
N ALA A 16 7.27 16.12 18.89
CA ALA A 16 7.95 14.87 19.24
C ALA A 16 6.99 13.67 19.27
N ALA A 17 5.75 13.86 19.76
CA ALA A 17 4.73 12.82 19.76
C ALA A 17 4.26 12.49 18.34
N PHE A 18 4.14 13.47 17.46
CA PHE A 18 3.81 13.24 16.06
C PHE A 18 4.94 12.53 15.31
N GLU A 19 6.20 12.90 15.53
CA GLU A 19 7.37 12.23 14.95
C GLU A 19 7.45 10.76 15.36
N GLU A 20 7.11 10.42 16.61
CA GLU A 20 7.00 9.01 17.05
C GLU A 20 5.89 8.27 16.30
N LEU A 21 4.74 8.90 16.04
CA LEU A 21 3.68 8.34 15.20
C LEU A 21 4.17 8.13 13.76
N VAL A 22 4.86 9.09 13.16
CA VAL A 22 5.46 8.96 11.83
C VAL A 22 6.40 7.76 11.79
N THR A 23 7.36 7.69 12.69
CA THR A 23 8.33 6.59 12.77
C THR A 23 7.64 5.22 12.84
N LYS A 24 6.55 5.13 13.58
CA LYS A 24 5.78 3.88 13.76
C LYS A 24 5.00 3.44 12.52
N TYR A 25 4.56 4.39 11.70
CA TYR A 25 3.66 4.11 10.58
C TYR A 25 4.29 4.34 9.19
N GLN A 26 5.47 4.98 9.07
CA GLN A 26 6.08 5.34 7.79
C GLN A 26 6.28 4.12 6.86
N SER A 27 6.85 3.03 7.36
CA SER A 27 7.06 1.81 6.55
C SER A 27 5.74 1.21 6.05
N LYS A 28 4.68 1.29 6.86
CA LYS A 28 3.35 0.78 6.50
C LYS A 28 2.68 1.64 5.44
N VAL A 29 2.74 2.98 5.60
CA VAL A 29 2.19 3.92 4.62
C VAL A 29 2.96 3.84 3.31
N PHE A 30 4.29 3.78 3.34
CA PHE A 30 5.12 3.59 2.17
C PHE A 30 4.81 2.27 1.45
N SER A 31 4.78 1.14 2.18
CA SER A 31 4.41 -0.18 1.62
C SER A 31 3.01 -0.16 0.98
N MET A 32 2.06 0.56 1.61
CA MET A 32 0.75 0.76 1.01
C MET A 32 0.85 1.56 -0.29
N ALA A 33 1.58 2.67 -0.33
CA ALA A 33 1.79 3.46 -1.53
C ALA A 33 2.43 2.63 -2.65
N MET A 34 3.48 1.84 -2.35
CA MET A 34 4.14 0.93 -3.28
C MET A 34 3.20 -0.13 -3.88
N SER A 35 2.18 -0.55 -3.15
CA SER A 35 1.17 -1.49 -3.69
C SER A 35 0.35 -0.90 -4.85
N PHE A 36 0.36 0.42 -5.03
CA PHE A 36 -0.40 1.13 -6.05
C PHE A 36 0.49 1.90 -7.04
N ILE A 37 1.57 2.47 -6.55
CA ILE A 37 2.47 3.35 -7.31
C ILE A 37 3.73 2.55 -7.62
N ARG A 38 4.01 2.31 -8.91
CA ARG A 38 5.13 1.48 -9.36
C ARG A 38 6.50 2.16 -9.26
N ASN A 39 6.52 3.47 -9.06
CA ASN A 39 7.75 4.24 -8.92
C ASN A 39 8.01 4.51 -7.44
N ARG A 40 9.23 4.21 -6.97
CA ARG A 40 9.64 4.31 -5.56
C ARG A 40 9.60 5.75 -5.06
N GLU A 41 10.16 6.68 -5.82
CA GLU A 41 10.19 8.11 -5.47
C GLU A 41 8.78 8.66 -5.32
N ALA A 42 7.92 8.39 -6.30
CA ALA A 42 6.53 8.83 -6.24
C ALA A 42 5.70 8.13 -5.16
N ALA A 43 6.08 6.95 -4.70
CA ALA A 43 5.46 6.29 -3.56
C ALA A 43 5.93 6.93 -2.25
N ASP A 44 7.19 7.35 -2.18
CA ASP A 44 7.74 8.09 -1.03
C ASP A 44 7.08 9.47 -0.93
N ASP A 45 7.01 10.22 -2.01
CA ASP A 45 6.30 11.51 -2.08
C ASP A 45 4.84 11.36 -1.60
N ALA A 46 4.15 10.32 -2.08
CA ALA A 46 2.77 10.06 -1.67
C ALA A 46 2.68 9.72 -0.17
N ALA A 47 3.65 9.02 0.39
CA ALA A 47 3.70 8.71 1.81
C ALA A 47 3.95 9.97 2.66
N GLN A 48 4.85 10.87 2.24
CA GLN A 48 5.10 12.15 2.90
C GLN A 48 3.86 13.03 2.90
N GLU A 49 3.17 13.14 1.75
CA GLU A 49 1.92 13.88 1.63
C GLU A 49 0.79 13.31 2.51
N VAL A 50 0.75 12.00 2.72
CA VAL A 50 -0.20 11.36 3.66
C VAL A 50 0.06 11.85 5.09
N PHE A 51 1.32 11.91 5.53
CA PHE A 51 1.65 12.39 6.87
C PHE A 51 1.40 13.87 7.03
N LEU A 52 1.67 14.69 6.02
CA LEU A 52 1.31 16.10 6.03
C LEU A 52 -0.20 16.30 6.20
N LYS A 53 -1.01 15.56 5.41
CA LYS A 53 -2.47 15.58 5.54
C LYS A 53 -2.95 15.09 6.90
N ALA A 54 -2.31 14.04 7.43
CA ALA A 54 -2.60 13.54 8.75
C ALA A 54 -2.29 14.58 9.83
N TYR A 55 -1.15 15.26 9.77
CA TYR A 55 -0.79 16.31 10.70
C TYR A 55 -1.83 17.45 10.71
N LEU A 56 -2.20 17.95 9.55
CA LEU A 56 -3.19 19.03 9.41
C LEU A 56 -4.61 18.62 9.86
N ALA A 57 -4.95 17.35 9.74
CA ALA A 57 -6.27 16.83 10.12
C ALA A 57 -6.31 16.30 11.57
N LEU A 58 -5.16 16.13 12.21
CA LEU A 58 -5.03 15.53 13.53
C LEU A 58 -5.82 16.25 14.63
N PRO A 59 -5.87 17.60 14.69
CA PRO A 59 -6.68 18.32 15.68
C PRO A 59 -8.19 17.98 15.63
N LYS A 60 -8.68 17.51 14.49
CA LYS A 60 -10.08 17.12 14.27
C LYS A 60 -10.33 15.62 14.40
N PHE A 61 -9.32 14.85 14.78
CA PHE A 61 -9.45 13.40 14.95
C PHE A 61 -10.10 13.07 16.30
N HIS A 62 -11.31 12.53 16.29
CA HIS A 62 -12.13 12.32 17.49
C HIS A 62 -11.88 11.00 18.24
N LEU A 63 -10.79 10.26 17.95
CA LEU A 63 -10.46 8.98 18.61
C LEU A 63 -11.60 7.91 18.55
N ARG A 64 -12.51 8.02 17.57
CA ARG A 64 -13.59 7.05 17.33
C ARG A 64 -13.12 5.77 16.63
N SER A 65 -11.88 5.73 16.17
CA SER A 65 -11.20 4.58 15.59
C SER A 65 -9.76 4.57 16.09
N GLU A 66 -9.06 3.47 15.85
CA GLU A 66 -7.60 3.46 16.03
C GLU A 66 -6.93 4.47 15.09
N PHE A 67 -5.84 5.09 15.54
CA PHE A 67 -5.09 6.06 14.73
C PHE A 67 -4.63 5.46 13.38
N GLY A 68 -4.17 4.20 13.40
CA GLY A 68 -3.77 3.49 12.18
C GLY A 68 -4.90 3.38 11.16
N THR A 69 -6.11 3.01 11.61
CA THR A 69 -7.31 2.90 10.76
C THR A 69 -7.65 4.25 10.12
N TRP A 70 -7.59 5.33 10.92
CA TRP A 70 -7.81 6.68 10.42
C TRP A 70 -6.73 7.12 9.42
N LEU A 71 -5.45 6.88 9.74
CA LEU A 71 -4.32 7.19 8.85
C LEU A 71 -4.41 6.43 7.53
N TYR A 72 -4.76 5.15 7.55
CA TYR A 72 -4.91 4.35 6.33
C TYR A 72 -6.05 4.83 5.45
N ARG A 73 -7.12 5.38 6.02
CA ARG A 73 -8.17 6.03 5.24
C ARG A 73 -7.64 7.26 4.50
N ILE A 74 -6.85 8.10 5.16
CA ILE A 74 -6.17 9.24 4.53
C ILE A 74 -5.25 8.74 3.40
N ALA A 75 -4.45 7.70 3.68
CA ALA A 75 -3.52 7.13 2.72
C ALA A 75 -4.23 6.59 1.46
N ILE A 76 -5.26 5.77 1.61
CA ILE A 76 -6.02 5.22 0.48
C ILE A 76 -6.66 6.33 -0.36
N ASN A 77 -7.26 7.33 0.28
CA ASN A 77 -7.88 8.44 -0.44
C ASN A 77 -6.83 9.24 -1.23
N HIS A 78 -5.69 9.56 -0.61
CA HIS A 78 -4.61 10.28 -1.28
C HIS A 78 -4.02 9.48 -2.46
N ILE A 79 -3.73 8.19 -2.26
CA ILE A 79 -3.22 7.31 -3.32
C ILE A 79 -4.19 7.25 -4.51
N LYS A 80 -5.48 7.11 -4.25
CA LYS A 80 -6.52 7.16 -5.31
C LYS A 80 -6.51 8.47 -6.08
N ASP A 81 -6.35 9.59 -5.38
CA ASP A 81 -6.26 10.92 -6.02
C ASP A 81 -5.02 11.04 -6.91
N VAL A 82 -3.87 10.53 -6.45
CA VAL A 82 -2.61 10.48 -7.24
C VAL A 82 -2.83 9.65 -8.51
N LEU A 83 -3.41 8.45 -8.39
CA LEU A 83 -3.67 7.58 -9.53
C LEU A 83 -4.64 8.21 -10.52
N ARG A 84 -5.70 8.86 -10.04
CA ARG A 84 -6.67 9.56 -10.89
C ARG A 84 -6.03 10.73 -11.65
N LYS A 85 -5.17 11.50 -11.00
CA LYS A 85 -4.41 12.59 -11.66
C LYS A 85 -3.49 12.03 -12.74
N ARG A 86 -2.77 10.93 -12.46
CA ARG A 86 -1.90 10.27 -13.44
C ARG A 86 -2.68 9.66 -14.61
N GLY A 87 -3.83 9.05 -14.36
CA GLY A 87 -4.71 8.53 -15.41
C GLY A 87 -5.14 9.63 -16.38
N ARG A 88 -5.58 10.78 -15.88
CA ARG A 88 -5.96 11.93 -16.70
C ARG A 88 -4.78 12.51 -17.49
N ALA A 89 -3.60 12.61 -16.88
CA ALA A 89 -2.39 13.08 -17.56
C ALA A 89 -1.96 12.11 -18.68
N ARG A 90 -2.22 10.81 -18.53
CA ARG A 90 -1.90 9.77 -19.52
C ARG A 90 -2.88 9.75 -20.70
N GLU A 91 -4.15 10.13 -20.51
CA GLU A 91 -5.13 10.32 -21.59
C GLU A 91 -4.77 11.50 -22.48
N VAL A 92 -3.99 12.46 -21.96
CA VAL A 92 -3.51 13.65 -22.73
C VAL A 92 -2.16 13.38 -23.43
N SER A 93 -1.41 12.35 -22.98
CA SER A 93 -0.10 11.99 -23.57
C SER A 93 -0.15 10.54 -24.04
N LEU A 94 -0.43 10.34 -25.33
CA LEU A 94 -0.58 9.02 -25.98
C LEU A 94 0.77 8.32 -26.33
N ASP A 95 1.89 8.81 -25.85
CA ASP A 95 3.21 8.21 -26.08
C ASP A 95 3.97 8.03 -24.77
N ASP A 96 3.82 6.90 -24.13
CA ASP A 96 4.88 6.20 -23.39
C ASP A 96 4.31 4.98 -22.63
N VAL A 97 4.16 3.88 -23.36
CA VAL A 97 4.06 2.55 -22.73
C VAL A 97 5.48 2.05 -22.47
N ARG A 98 6.13 2.57 -21.46
CA ARG A 98 7.29 1.91 -20.87
C ARG A 98 6.82 1.06 -19.70
N GLU A 99 6.85 -0.23 -19.89
CA GLU A 99 6.87 -1.24 -18.87
C GLU A 99 8.11 -1.01 -18.00
N LEU A 100 7.95 -0.24 -16.90
CA LEU A 100 9.03 -0.06 -15.93
C LEU A 100 9.15 -1.34 -15.12
N SER A 101 10.13 -2.16 -15.50
CA SER A 101 10.68 -3.21 -14.65
C SER A 101 11.17 -2.56 -13.35
N ILE A 102 10.64 -2.97 -12.21
CA ILE A 102 11.21 -2.62 -10.91
C ILE A 102 12.41 -3.55 -10.73
N VAL A 103 13.57 -3.14 -11.23
CA VAL A 103 14.85 -3.73 -10.86
C VAL A 103 15.39 -2.85 -9.74
N ASP A 104 15.49 -3.39 -8.54
CA ASP A 104 16.16 -2.75 -7.42
C ASP A 104 17.66 -2.92 -7.65
N GLU A 105 18.37 -1.89 -8.14
CA GLU A 105 19.79 -1.93 -8.46
C GLU A 105 20.71 -2.06 -7.23
N ASN A 106 20.17 -2.06 -6.00
CA ASN A 106 20.94 -2.19 -4.77
C ASN A 106 21.09 -3.64 -4.26
N ALA A 107 20.85 -4.67 -5.10
CA ALA A 107 20.85 -6.07 -4.68
C ALA A 107 22.23 -6.77 -4.74
N LEU A 108 23.34 -6.03 -4.86
CA LEU A 108 24.64 -6.64 -5.17
C LEU A 108 25.39 -7.30 -3.99
N GLU A 109 24.89 -7.20 -2.75
CA GLU A 109 25.61 -7.74 -1.57
C GLU A 109 24.79 -8.64 -0.64
N LYS A 110 23.61 -9.09 -1.04
CA LYS A 110 22.77 -9.95 -0.19
C LYS A 110 23.03 -11.43 -0.49
N ALA A 111 23.04 -12.29 0.57
CA ALA A 111 23.13 -13.73 0.42
C ALA A 111 22.02 -14.30 -0.47
N ASP A 112 22.26 -15.42 -1.18
CA ASP A 112 21.32 -15.95 -2.19
C ASP A 112 19.90 -16.19 -1.65
N ALA A 113 19.76 -16.61 -0.40
CA ALA A 113 18.45 -16.76 0.25
C ALA A 113 17.69 -15.44 0.46
N GLU A 114 18.40 -14.32 0.70
CA GLU A 114 17.78 -12.99 0.82
C GLU A 114 17.37 -12.47 -0.54
N ARG A 115 18.16 -12.72 -1.59
CA ARG A 115 17.82 -12.38 -2.98
C ARG A 115 16.57 -13.10 -3.45
N GLU A 116 16.48 -14.41 -3.15
CA GLU A 116 15.30 -15.20 -3.50
C GLU A 116 14.04 -14.70 -2.78
N THR A 117 14.18 -14.32 -1.51
CA THR A 117 13.09 -13.76 -0.71
C THR A 117 12.63 -12.40 -1.27
N GLU A 118 13.56 -11.52 -1.64
CA GLU A 118 13.23 -10.20 -2.23
C GLU A 118 12.64 -10.35 -3.64
N ALA A 119 13.14 -11.26 -4.46
CA ALA A 119 12.57 -11.57 -5.76
C ALA A 119 11.12 -12.08 -5.64
N ARG A 120 10.84 -12.98 -4.68
CA ARG A 120 9.48 -13.45 -4.39
C ARG A 120 8.56 -12.31 -3.93
N LYS A 121 9.03 -11.42 -3.04
CA LYS A 121 8.28 -10.24 -2.62
C LYS A 121 7.98 -9.31 -3.80
N GLY A 122 8.98 -9.06 -4.65
CA GLY A 122 8.83 -8.26 -5.86
C GLY A 122 7.78 -8.84 -6.81
N LEU A 123 7.82 -10.16 -7.04
CA LEU A 123 6.82 -10.87 -7.87
C LEU A 123 5.41 -10.70 -7.29
N VAL A 124 5.23 -10.96 -5.99
CA VAL A 124 3.92 -10.81 -5.33
C VAL A 124 3.44 -9.36 -5.47
N LEU A 125 4.28 -8.37 -5.21
CA LEU A 125 3.94 -6.96 -5.33
C LEU A 125 3.53 -6.60 -6.76
N SER A 126 4.25 -7.08 -7.79
CA SER A 126 3.92 -6.85 -9.19
C SER A 126 2.56 -7.44 -9.56
N CYS A 127 2.25 -8.66 -9.07
CA CYS A 127 0.95 -9.29 -9.27
C CYS A 127 -0.19 -8.52 -8.55
N VAL A 128 0.06 -8.01 -7.35
CA VAL A 128 -0.89 -7.16 -6.61
C VAL A 128 -1.16 -5.87 -7.38
N GLN A 129 -0.13 -5.22 -7.91
CA GLN A 129 -0.25 -3.99 -8.70
C GLN A 129 -1.06 -4.16 -10.01
N ARG A 130 -1.11 -5.38 -10.54
CA ARG A 130 -1.91 -5.72 -11.74
C ARG A 130 -3.37 -6.08 -11.43
N LEU A 131 -3.78 -6.10 -10.15
CA LEU A 131 -5.17 -6.30 -9.78
C LEU A 131 -6.00 -5.02 -10.03
N PRO A 132 -7.30 -5.15 -10.38
CA PRO A 132 -8.22 -4.01 -10.36
C PRO A 132 -8.20 -3.31 -8.99
N GLU A 133 -8.29 -1.97 -8.97
CA GLU A 133 -8.12 -1.13 -7.78
C GLU A 133 -8.93 -1.64 -6.57
N LYS A 134 -10.21 -1.97 -6.77
CA LYS A 134 -11.10 -2.44 -5.70
C LYS A 134 -10.63 -3.73 -4.99
N TYR A 135 -9.88 -4.57 -5.69
CA TYR A 135 -9.32 -5.82 -5.14
C TYR A 135 -7.93 -5.59 -4.56
N ARG A 136 -7.15 -4.71 -5.17
CA ARG A 136 -5.84 -4.30 -4.68
C ARG A 136 -5.94 -3.65 -3.31
N VAL A 137 -6.85 -2.67 -3.16
CA VAL A 137 -7.08 -1.96 -1.88
C VAL A 137 -7.36 -2.92 -0.74
N ILE A 138 -8.30 -3.84 -0.92
CA ILE A 138 -8.72 -4.71 0.18
C ILE A 138 -7.63 -5.73 0.55
N LEU A 139 -6.89 -6.23 -0.45
CA LEU A 139 -5.78 -7.14 -0.26
C LEU A 139 -4.60 -6.46 0.45
N THR A 140 -4.29 -5.23 0.06
CA THR A 140 -3.26 -4.42 0.73
C THR A 140 -3.62 -4.19 2.20
N LEU A 141 -4.86 -3.80 2.51
CA LEU A 141 -5.28 -3.57 3.89
C LEU A 141 -5.25 -4.85 4.74
N ARG A 142 -5.68 -5.99 4.18
CA ARG A 142 -5.74 -7.25 4.92
C ARG A 142 -4.40 -7.98 4.97
N ASP A 143 -3.82 -8.28 3.80
CA ASP A 143 -2.73 -9.24 3.70
C ASP A 143 -1.36 -8.56 3.83
N ILE A 144 -1.24 -7.26 3.53
CA ILE A 144 0.01 -6.50 3.68
C ILE A 144 0.01 -5.72 5.02
N GLN A 145 -1.10 -5.06 5.38
CA GLN A 145 -1.16 -4.25 6.61
C GLN A 145 -1.70 -5.01 7.83
N GLY A 146 -2.31 -6.17 7.62
CA GLY A 146 -2.80 -7.02 8.70
C GLY A 146 -4.09 -6.54 9.38
N LEU A 147 -4.85 -5.61 8.78
CA LEU A 147 -6.05 -5.07 9.41
C LEU A 147 -7.13 -6.13 9.61
N PRO A 148 -7.84 -6.13 10.75
CA PRO A 148 -9.04 -6.93 10.93
C PRO A 148 -10.19 -6.43 10.03
N TYR A 149 -11.17 -7.29 9.75
CA TYR A 149 -12.27 -7.00 8.82
C TYR A 149 -13.08 -5.76 9.23
N ASP A 150 -13.30 -5.58 10.52
CA ASP A 150 -14.06 -4.42 11.03
C ASP A 150 -13.35 -3.10 10.76
N GLU A 151 -12.02 -3.07 10.90
CA GLU A 151 -11.21 -1.90 10.57
C GLU A 151 -11.21 -1.64 9.05
N ILE A 152 -11.09 -2.70 8.23
CA ILE A 152 -11.21 -2.58 6.77
C ILE A 152 -12.59 -2.03 6.38
N SER A 153 -13.65 -2.49 7.04
CA SER A 153 -15.02 -1.99 6.85
C SER A 153 -15.11 -0.50 7.14
N GLN A 154 -14.46 -0.03 8.22
CA GLN A 154 -14.38 1.38 8.57
C GLN A 154 -13.55 2.20 7.57
N VAL A 155 -12.39 1.68 7.12
CA VAL A 155 -11.52 2.37 6.14
C VAL A 155 -12.22 2.54 4.80
N LEU A 156 -12.91 1.48 4.33
CA LEU A 156 -13.49 1.44 2.99
C LEU A 156 -14.98 1.77 2.95
N HIS A 157 -15.62 2.05 4.10
CA HIS A 157 -17.07 2.26 4.22
C HIS A 157 -17.90 1.15 3.57
N MET A 158 -17.59 -0.12 3.93
CA MET A 158 -18.24 -1.32 3.40
C MET A 158 -18.74 -2.20 4.53
N SER A 159 -19.75 -3.03 4.25
CA SER A 159 -20.16 -4.07 5.22
C SER A 159 -19.10 -5.16 5.34
N PRO A 160 -18.96 -5.83 6.52
CA PRO A 160 -18.03 -6.95 6.70
C PRO A 160 -18.21 -8.06 5.67
N GLY A 161 -19.45 -8.39 5.29
CA GLY A 161 -19.74 -9.39 4.24
C GLY A 161 -19.23 -8.97 2.86
N THR A 162 -19.24 -7.66 2.56
CA THR A 162 -18.65 -7.13 1.33
C THR A 162 -17.11 -7.20 1.39
N VAL A 163 -16.52 -6.96 2.54
CA VAL A 163 -15.07 -7.13 2.76
C VAL A 163 -14.68 -8.57 2.49
N ASP A 164 -15.35 -9.54 3.10
CA ASP A 164 -15.07 -10.97 2.94
C ASP A 164 -15.17 -11.42 1.49
N SER A 165 -16.30 -11.15 0.85
CA SER A 165 -16.54 -11.57 -0.55
C SER A 165 -15.52 -10.94 -1.52
N ARG A 166 -15.14 -9.67 -1.33
CA ARG A 166 -14.12 -9.01 -2.15
C ARG A 166 -12.74 -9.58 -1.90
N LEU A 167 -12.39 -9.87 -0.65
CA LEU A 167 -11.11 -10.45 -0.29
C LEU A 167 -10.94 -11.85 -0.89
N HIS A 168 -12.00 -12.68 -0.81
CA HIS A 168 -12.01 -13.99 -1.47
C HIS A 168 -11.73 -13.88 -2.97
N ARG A 169 -12.42 -12.97 -3.67
CA ARG A 169 -12.20 -12.73 -5.12
C ARG A 169 -10.81 -12.19 -5.40
N ALA A 170 -10.31 -11.26 -4.59
CA ALA A 170 -8.98 -10.68 -4.73
C ALA A 170 -7.88 -11.75 -4.63
N ARG A 171 -7.96 -12.62 -3.63
CA ARG A 171 -7.03 -13.74 -3.43
C ARG A 171 -7.09 -14.76 -4.56
N ARG A 172 -8.27 -15.04 -5.09
CA ARG A 172 -8.41 -15.93 -6.27
C ARG A 172 -7.73 -15.33 -7.49
N MET A 173 -7.94 -14.05 -7.77
CA MET A 173 -7.29 -13.35 -8.89
C MET A 173 -5.77 -13.29 -8.72
N LEU A 174 -5.27 -13.04 -7.50
CA LEU A 174 -3.85 -13.03 -7.21
C LEU A 174 -3.22 -14.41 -7.46
N ARG A 175 -3.87 -15.49 -6.99
CA ARG A 175 -3.39 -16.86 -7.25
C ARG A 175 -3.30 -17.18 -8.74
N THR A 176 -4.30 -16.80 -9.52
CA THR A 176 -4.26 -17.00 -10.99
C THR A 176 -3.09 -16.26 -11.62
N LYS A 177 -2.84 -15.00 -11.20
CA LYS A 177 -1.70 -14.21 -11.74
C LYS A 177 -0.34 -14.79 -11.34
N LEU A 178 -0.19 -15.24 -10.11
CA LEU A 178 1.04 -15.90 -9.64
C LEU A 178 1.28 -17.21 -10.38
N ALA A 179 0.27 -18.04 -10.55
CA ALA A 179 0.38 -19.30 -11.30
C ALA A 179 0.80 -19.06 -12.77
N SER A 180 0.27 -18.02 -13.42
CA SER A 180 0.66 -17.66 -14.78
C SER A 180 2.13 -17.23 -14.89
N HIS A 181 2.67 -16.56 -13.88
CA HIS A 181 4.11 -16.20 -13.86
C HIS A 181 5.01 -17.40 -13.63
N LEU A 182 4.67 -18.25 -12.67
CA LEU A 182 5.47 -19.46 -12.36
C LEU A 182 5.44 -20.49 -13.51
N GLY A 183 4.33 -20.56 -14.25
CA GLY A 183 4.23 -21.44 -15.44
C GLY A 183 5.03 -20.95 -16.65
N GLN A 184 5.31 -19.64 -16.75
CA GLN A 184 6.15 -19.07 -17.81
C GLN A 184 7.66 -19.28 -17.55
N GLU A 185 8.10 -19.32 -16.30
CA GLU A 185 9.50 -19.58 -15.96
C GLU A 185 9.88 -21.07 -16.11
N GLY A 186 8.93 -21.99 -15.94
CA GLY A 186 9.15 -23.42 -16.13
C GLY A 186 9.24 -23.88 -17.60
N GLY A 187 8.77 -23.05 -18.54
CA GLY A 187 8.78 -23.36 -19.98
C GLY A 187 10.02 -22.93 -20.75
N SER A 188 10.97 -22.23 -20.13
CA SER A 188 12.17 -21.68 -20.77
C SER A 188 13.41 -22.56 -20.65
N HIS A 189 13.32 -23.75 -20.04
CA HIS A 189 14.45 -24.65 -19.82
C HIS A 189 14.36 -25.97 -20.59
N GLU A 190 13.41 -26.11 -21.54
CA GLU A 190 13.39 -27.26 -22.47
C GLU A 190 13.49 -26.75 -23.92
N MET A 191 14.69 -26.40 -24.35
CA MET A 191 15.20 -26.54 -25.73
C MET A 191 16.72 -26.44 -25.75
#